data_5039b8ae3f3b3f8bbed79b5e85eef111
#
_entry.id   5039b8ae3f3b3f8bbed79b5e85eef111
#
_cell.length_a   1.000
_cell.length_b   1.000
_cell.length_c   1.000
_cell.angle_alpha   90.00
_cell.angle_beta   90.00
_cell.angle_gamma   90.00
#
_symmetry.space_group_name_H-M   'P 1'
#
loop_
_entity.id
_entity.type
_entity.pdbx_description
1 polymer ?
#
loop_
_entity_poly.entity_id
_entity_poly.type
_entity_poly.pdbx_seq_one_letter_code
_entity_poly.pdbx_strand_id
1 'polypeptide(L)'
;LGVPGAGQSTLLANNGLHVPFRGASDEKSDAAGCRFWYYDKGVAIDVSSDVVQDEDAFRHLCSLLQSARPKRPLDCAVLVLPTTEFIGETRLTDEKLKAVGESLYQRLQLLQQIISLIIPTYVVVSKGDMLPGFTAFCAGLTPALREQMLGWSSPYEPGQPYDASWMEQAAAAIYSTQCALQLDL
;
A
#
# COMPACT_ATOMS: atom_id res chain seq x y z
N LEU A 1 1.63 5.38 -1.36
CA LEU A 1 1.15 5.78 -2.70
C LEU A 1 -0.20 5.12 -2.96
N GLY A 2 -1.13 5.78 -3.65
CA GLY A 2 -2.41 5.16 -3.99
C GLY A 2 -3.25 6.05 -4.89
N VAL A 3 -4.38 5.49 -5.34
CA VAL A 3 -5.39 6.22 -6.11
C VAL A 3 -6.21 7.14 -5.21
N PRO A 4 -6.90 8.14 -5.76
CA PRO A 4 -7.76 9.03 -4.97
C PRO A 4 -8.78 8.25 -4.14
N GLY A 5 -8.89 8.57 -2.86
CA GLY A 5 -9.84 7.92 -1.96
C GLY A 5 -9.51 6.47 -1.57
N ALA A 6 -8.29 5.98 -1.81
CA ALA A 6 -7.89 4.62 -1.42
C ALA A 6 -7.82 4.38 0.10
N GLY A 7 -7.93 5.43 0.92
CA GLY A 7 -7.94 5.29 2.39
C GLY A 7 -6.57 5.16 3.04
N GLN A 8 -5.51 5.67 2.40
CA GLN A 8 -4.13 5.62 2.93
C GLN A 8 -4.04 6.24 4.33
N SER A 9 -4.57 7.46 4.51
CA SER A 9 -4.54 8.15 5.81
C SER A 9 -5.30 7.38 6.88
N THR A 10 -6.44 6.76 6.53
CA THR A 10 -7.21 5.91 7.44
C THR A 10 -6.43 4.65 7.84
N LEU A 11 -5.74 4.02 6.87
CA LEU A 11 -4.88 2.88 7.11
C LEU A 11 -3.74 3.24 8.08
N LEU A 12 -3.07 4.38 7.84
CA LEU A 12 -1.97 4.85 8.68
C LEU A 12 -2.44 5.27 10.07
N ALA A 13 -3.63 5.85 10.19
CA ALA A 13 -4.21 6.22 11.49
C ALA A 13 -4.61 5.00 12.34
N ASN A 14 -4.94 3.85 11.71
CA ASN A 14 -5.50 2.68 12.38
C ASN A 14 -4.62 1.42 12.27
N ASN A 15 -3.33 1.56 12.00
CA ASN A 15 -2.41 0.43 11.83
C ASN A 15 -1.97 -0.24 13.15
N GLY A 16 -2.47 0.21 14.29
CA GLY A 16 -2.14 -0.33 15.61
C GLY A 16 -0.74 0.04 16.14
N LEU A 17 0.04 0.80 15.38
CA LEU A 17 1.35 1.26 15.83
C LEU A 17 1.20 2.46 16.77
N HIS A 18 2.05 2.51 17.79
CA HIS A 18 2.06 3.64 18.71
C HIS A 18 2.59 4.91 18.02
N VAL A 19 1.83 6.00 18.12
CA VAL A 19 2.19 7.32 17.63
C VAL A 19 2.67 8.15 18.82
N PRO A 20 3.97 8.40 18.97
CA PRO A 20 4.52 9.07 20.16
C PRO A 20 4.08 10.54 20.27
N PHE A 21 3.70 11.15 19.16
CA PHE A 21 3.26 12.55 19.10
C PHE A 21 1.85 12.67 18.49
N ARG A 22 0.82 12.65 19.30
CA ARG A 22 -0.57 12.84 18.86
C ARG A 22 -0.86 14.20 18.19
N GLY A 23 0.03 15.18 18.35
CA GLY A 23 -0.12 16.50 17.75
C GLY A 23 0.31 16.63 16.29
N ALA A 24 1.00 15.63 15.74
CA ALA A 24 1.47 15.68 14.34
C ALA A 24 0.46 15.08 13.33
N SER A 25 -0.57 14.38 13.81
CA SER A 25 -1.55 13.71 12.96
C SER A 25 -2.78 14.57 12.61
N ASP A 26 -3.03 15.68 13.32
CA ASP A 26 -4.32 16.35 13.25
C ASP A 26 -4.38 17.57 12.33
N GLU A 27 -3.27 18.12 11.85
CA GLU A 27 -3.36 19.28 10.97
C GLU A 27 -2.33 19.30 9.85
N LYS A 28 -2.88 19.41 8.66
CA LYS A 28 -2.31 19.84 7.38
C LYS A 28 -1.35 18.86 6.71
N SER A 29 -1.82 18.32 5.56
CA SER A 29 -0.88 17.97 4.51
C SER A 29 0.06 19.19 4.37
N ASP A 30 1.37 18.97 4.52
CA ASP A 30 2.33 19.99 4.19
C ASP A 30 2.01 20.56 2.81
N ALA A 31 2.40 21.81 2.57
CA ALA A 31 2.13 22.53 1.34
C ALA A 31 2.60 21.79 0.06
N ALA A 32 3.27 20.66 0.21
CA ALA A 32 3.75 19.77 -0.84
C ALA A 32 2.87 18.52 -1.10
N GLY A 33 1.67 18.42 -0.51
CA GLY A 33 0.80 17.26 -0.71
C GLY A 33 1.30 15.97 -0.06
N CYS A 34 2.13 16.07 0.97
CA CYS A 34 2.62 14.94 1.75
C CYS A 34 2.24 15.11 3.22
N ARG A 35 1.92 14.00 3.88
CA ARG A 35 1.70 13.95 5.32
C ARG A 35 2.68 12.98 5.95
N PHE A 36 3.32 13.37 7.05
CA PHE A 36 4.27 12.55 7.78
C PHE A 36 3.61 11.94 9.02
N TRP A 37 3.73 10.62 9.15
CA TRP A 37 3.26 9.85 10.28
C TRP A 37 4.47 9.32 11.05
N TYR A 38 4.63 9.75 12.28
CA TYR A 38 5.76 9.38 13.11
C TYR A 38 5.34 8.26 14.06
N TYR A 39 6.01 7.12 13.96
CA TYR A 39 5.82 5.96 14.82
C TYR A 39 7.11 5.67 15.59
N ASP A 40 7.03 4.88 16.66
CA ASP A 40 8.20 4.52 17.46
C ASP A 40 9.30 3.84 16.63
N LYS A 41 8.93 3.13 15.57
CA LYS A 41 9.85 2.34 14.75
C LYS A 41 10.14 2.94 13.37
N GLY A 42 9.57 4.07 13.03
CA GLY A 42 9.80 4.66 11.73
C GLY A 42 8.84 5.79 11.36
N VAL A 43 8.99 6.27 10.16
CA VAL A 43 8.18 7.34 9.59
C VAL A 43 7.50 6.84 8.32
N ALA A 44 6.19 6.99 8.24
CA ALA A 44 5.47 6.79 6.98
C ALA A 44 5.16 8.14 6.34
N ILE A 45 5.31 8.21 5.03
CA ILE A 45 4.99 9.38 4.23
C ILE A 45 3.75 9.05 3.41
N ASP A 46 2.65 9.69 3.75
CA ASP A 46 1.40 9.63 3.01
C ASP A 46 1.44 10.67 1.89
N VAL A 47 1.55 10.19 0.67
CA VAL A 47 1.68 11.04 -0.52
C VAL A 47 0.32 11.15 -1.20
N SER A 48 -0.14 12.38 -1.39
CA SER A 48 -1.44 12.62 -2.04
C SER A 48 -1.45 12.11 -3.49
N SER A 49 -2.63 11.77 -3.98
CA SER A 49 -2.82 11.34 -5.37
C SER A 49 -2.37 12.41 -6.37
N ASP A 50 -2.52 13.69 -6.04
CA ASP A 50 -2.13 14.79 -6.91
C ASP A 50 -0.62 14.81 -7.13
N VAL A 51 0.17 14.62 -6.07
CA VAL A 51 1.63 14.47 -6.17
C VAL A 51 2.03 13.22 -6.94
N VAL A 52 1.31 12.11 -6.73
CA VAL A 52 1.57 10.85 -7.47
C VAL A 52 1.28 11.03 -8.97
N GLN A 53 0.24 11.78 -9.33
CA GLN A 53 -0.14 12.01 -10.74
C GLN A 53 0.76 13.03 -11.43
N ASP A 54 1.24 14.04 -10.72
CA ASP A 54 2.17 15.03 -11.24
C ASP A 54 3.61 14.49 -11.21
N GLU A 55 4.18 14.29 -12.41
CA GLU A 55 5.52 13.72 -12.53
C GLU A 55 6.60 14.61 -11.94
N ASP A 56 6.52 15.92 -12.13
CA ASP A 56 7.52 16.84 -11.64
C ASP A 56 7.47 16.96 -10.12
N ALA A 57 6.27 17.03 -9.54
CA ALA A 57 6.08 17.01 -8.09
C ALA A 57 6.60 15.70 -7.47
N PHE A 58 6.31 14.56 -8.08
CA PHE A 58 6.77 13.26 -7.62
C PHE A 58 8.29 13.12 -7.74
N ARG A 59 8.88 13.58 -8.85
CA ARG A 59 10.33 13.62 -9.05
C ARG A 59 11.02 14.48 -8.01
N HIS A 60 10.45 15.64 -7.71
CA HIS A 60 10.96 16.54 -6.68
C HIS A 60 10.94 15.89 -5.29
N LEU A 61 9.83 15.25 -4.92
CA LEU A 61 9.72 14.48 -3.68
C LEU A 61 10.81 13.40 -3.58
N CYS A 62 10.99 12.58 -4.62
CA CYS A 62 12.03 11.53 -4.64
C CYS A 62 13.43 12.10 -4.46
N SER A 63 13.72 13.25 -5.08
CA SER A 63 15.02 13.92 -4.97
C SER A 63 15.24 14.49 -3.56
N LEU A 64 14.22 15.00 -2.90
CA LEU A 64 14.28 15.44 -1.50
C LEU A 64 14.56 14.26 -0.56
N LEU A 65 13.88 13.13 -0.76
CA LEU A 65 14.11 11.92 0.04
C LEU A 65 15.54 11.41 -0.11
N GLN A 66 16.06 11.38 -1.34
CA GLN A 66 17.44 11.00 -1.61
C GLN A 66 18.44 11.95 -0.95
N SER A 67 18.17 13.26 -0.99
CA SER A 67 19.03 14.27 -0.35
C SER A 67 19.01 14.15 1.17
N ALA A 68 17.84 13.88 1.77
CA ALA A 68 17.69 13.76 3.21
C ALA A 68 18.33 12.48 3.78
N ARG A 69 18.27 11.36 3.05
CA ARG A 69 18.83 10.05 3.45
C ARG A 69 19.59 9.39 2.30
N PRO A 70 20.79 9.88 1.94
CA PRO A 70 21.49 9.45 0.72
C PRO A 70 21.78 7.94 0.64
N LYS A 71 22.04 7.29 1.79
CA LYS A 71 22.38 5.86 1.81
C LYS A 71 21.16 4.94 1.72
N ARG A 72 20.02 5.37 2.25
CA ARG A 72 18.77 4.60 2.28
C ARG A 72 17.58 5.53 2.33
N PRO A 73 17.21 6.16 1.23
CA PRO A 73 16.12 7.15 1.16
C PRO A 73 14.78 6.62 1.63
N LEU A 74 14.47 5.37 1.27
CA LEU A 74 13.26 4.65 1.65
C LEU A 74 13.59 3.22 2.05
N ASP A 75 12.83 2.68 3.00
CA ASP A 75 12.90 1.28 3.41
C ASP A 75 11.95 0.40 2.58
N CYS A 76 10.79 0.94 2.17
CA CYS A 76 9.83 0.29 1.30
C CYS A 76 8.89 1.32 0.63
N ALA A 77 8.18 0.86 -0.40
CA ALA A 77 7.04 1.55 -0.98
C ALA A 77 5.76 0.74 -0.72
N VAL A 78 4.66 1.43 -0.40
CA VAL A 78 3.36 0.81 -0.20
C VAL A 78 2.38 1.40 -1.21
N LEU A 79 1.79 0.55 -2.05
CA LEU A 79 0.69 0.90 -2.95
C LEU A 79 -0.62 0.52 -2.28
N VAL A 80 -1.56 1.45 -2.19
CA VAL A 80 -2.88 1.21 -1.59
C VAL A 80 -3.94 1.29 -2.68
N LEU A 81 -4.66 0.19 -2.87
CA LEU A 81 -5.71 0.04 -3.87
C LEU A 81 -7.03 -0.29 -3.16
N PRO A 82 -8.10 0.48 -3.37
CA PRO A 82 -9.37 0.19 -2.70
C PRO A 82 -10.10 -0.95 -3.42
N THR A 83 -10.68 -1.85 -2.64
CA THR A 83 -11.52 -2.96 -3.14
C THR A 83 -12.61 -2.49 -4.10
N THR A 84 -13.16 -1.29 -3.88
CA THR A 84 -14.24 -0.69 -4.69
C THR A 84 -13.86 -0.45 -6.14
N GLU A 85 -12.58 -0.46 -6.50
CA GLU A 85 -12.17 -0.37 -7.90
C GLU A 85 -12.27 -1.71 -8.65
N PHE A 86 -12.26 -2.82 -7.92
CA PHE A 86 -12.26 -4.16 -8.49
C PHE A 86 -13.65 -4.81 -8.50
N ILE A 87 -14.51 -4.44 -7.53
CA ILE A 87 -15.82 -5.06 -7.34
C ILE A 87 -16.91 -4.02 -7.07
N GLY A 88 -18.17 -4.45 -7.24
CA GLY A 88 -19.36 -3.62 -6.98
C GLY A 88 -19.75 -2.75 -8.18
N GLU A 89 -20.73 -1.87 -7.96
CA GLU A 89 -21.29 -1.01 -9.00
C GLU A 89 -20.30 0.07 -9.51
N THR A 90 -19.35 0.45 -8.66
CA THR A 90 -18.34 1.47 -8.96
C THR A 90 -17.03 0.90 -9.50
N ARG A 91 -17.00 -0.42 -9.79
CA ARG A 91 -15.80 -1.05 -10.31
C ARG A 91 -15.32 -0.39 -11.59
N LEU A 92 -14.02 -0.25 -11.74
CA LEU A 92 -13.42 0.24 -12.96
C LEU A 92 -13.51 -0.81 -14.08
N THR A 93 -13.55 -0.35 -15.33
CA THR A 93 -13.39 -1.23 -16.48
C THR A 93 -11.95 -1.75 -16.55
N ASP A 94 -11.75 -2.87 -17.24
CA ASP A 94 -10.42 -3.49 -17.36
C ASP A 94 -9.40 -2.53 -17.99
N GLU A 95 -9.82 -1.68 -18.94
CA GLU A 95 -8.98 -0.65 -19.56
C GLU A 95 -8.55 0.41 -18.53
N LYS A 96 -9.47 0.84 -17.67
CA LYS A 96 -9.15 1.81 -16.61
C LYS A 96 -8.25 1.20 -15.54
N LEU A 97 -8.49 -0.05 -15.13
CA LEU A 97 -7.62 -0.77 -14.21
C LEU A 97 -6.21 -0.90 -14.76
N LYS A 98 -6.09 -1.24 -16.05
CA LYS A 98 -4.82 -1.30 -16.75
C LYS A 98 -4.11 0.06 -16.74
N ALA A 99 -4.81 1.14 -17.05
CA ALA A 99 -4.25 2.49 -17.04
C ALA A 99 -3.76 2.91 -15.64
N VAL A 100 -4.51 2.59 -14.59
CA VAL A 100 -4.09 2.81 -13.19
C VAL A 100 -2.82 2.02 -12.88
N GLY A 101 -2.78 0.74 -13.25
CA GLY A 101 -1.61 -0.12 -13.04
C GLY A 101 -0.37 0.39 -13.77
N GLU A 102 -0.51 0.79 -15.02
CA GLU A 102 0.56 1.39 -15.82
C GLU A 102 1.08 2.69 -15.20
N SER A 103 0.18 3.56 -14.75
CA SER A 103 0.56 4.82 -14.09
C SER A 103 1.35 4.57 -12.80
N LEU A 104 0.88 3.68 -11.92
CA LEU A 104 1.58 3.34 -10.68
C LEU A 104 2.94 2.67 -10.97
N TYR A 105 3.01 1.80 -11.97
CA TYR A 105 4.26 1.17 -12.39
C TYR A 105 5.28 2.20 -12.87
N GLN A 106 4.87 3.17 -13.69
CA GLN A 106 5.74 4.26 -14.13
C GLN A 106 6.27 5.08 -12.94
N ARG A 107 5.45 5.32 -11.92
CA ARG A 107 5.90 6.02 -10.69
C ARG A 107 6.91 5.19 -9.89
N LEU A 108 6.72 3.89 -9.79
CA LEU A 108 7.71 3.01 -9.15
C LEU A 108 9.02 2.95 -9.94
N GLN A 109 8.97 2.90 -11.26
CA GLN A 109 10.17 2.98 -12.09
C GLN A 109 10.92 4.30 -11.89
N LEU A 110 10.20 5.43 -11.90
CA LEU A 110 10.79 6.74 -11.65
C LEU A 110 11.44 6.82 -10.27
N LEU A 111 10.75 6.30 -9.24
CA LEU A 111 11.29 6.20 -7.89
C LEU A 111 12.60 5.42 -7.85
N GLN A 112 12.64 4.23 -8.46
CA GLN A 112 13.84 3.40 -8.51
C GLN A 112 14.99 4.05 -9.29
N GLN A 113 14.67 4.74 -10.39
CA GLN A 113 15.68 5.46 -11.19
C GLN A 113 16.35 6.59 -10.38
N ILE A 114 15.55 7.38 -9.65
CA ILE A 114 16.11 8.50 -8.87
C ILE A 114 16.88 7.98 -7.66
N ILE A 115 16.30 7.05 -6.91
CA ILE A 115 16.89 6.53 -5.67
C ILE A 115 18.06 5.57 -5.97
N SER A 116 18.08 4.98 -7.17
CA SER A 116 19.10 3.99 -7.60
C SER A 116 19.23 2.77 -6.66
N LEU A 117 18.12 2.39 -6.02
CA LEU A 117 18.04 1.23 -5.12
C LEU A 117 16.81 0.38 -5.47
N ILE A 118 16.94 -0.91 -5.28
CA ILE A 118 15.78 -1.82 -5.32
C ILE A 118 15.03 -1.68 -3.99
N ILE A 119 13.80 -1.19 -4.06
CA ILE A 119 12.96 -0.95 -2.88
C ILE A 119 11.87 -2.01 -2.85
N PRO A 120 11.70 -2.74 -1.73
CA PRO A 120 10.56 -3.63 -1.53
C PRO A 120 9.26 -2.87 -1.72
N THR A 121 8.36 -3.42 -2.52
CA THR A 121 7.06 -2.81 -2.78
C THR A 121 5.95 -3.74 -2.29
N TYR A 122 5.08 -3.19 -1.46
CA TYR A 122 3.90 -3.87 -0.94
C TYR A 122 2.65 -3.33 -1.60
N VAL A 123 1.76 -4.22 -2.02
CA VAL A 123 0.43 -3.87 -2.50
C VAL A 123 -0.58 -4.19 -1.39
N VAL A 124 -1.31 -3.19 -0.93
CA VAL A 124 -2.34 -3.32 0.10
C VAL A 124 -3.70 -3.06 -0.52
N VAL A 125 -4.58 -4.04 -0.43
CA VAL A 125 -5.98 -3.88 -0.81
C VAL A 125 -6.74 -3.35 0.40
N SER A 126 -7.21 -2.12 0.30
CA SER A 126 -7.97 -1.42 1.34
C SER A 126 -9.48 -1.57 1.16
N LYS A 127 -10.26 -1.08 2.13
CA LYS A 127 -11.73 -1.14 2.12
C LYS A 127 -12.26 -2.57 1.99
N GLY A 128 -11.62 -3.53 2.68
CA GLY A 128 -12.07 -4.91 2.74
C GLY A 128 -13.48 -5.05 3.33
N ASP A 129 -13.90 -4.11 4.18
CA ASP A 129 -15.26 -4.00 4.73
C ASP A 129 -16.34 -3.85 3.66
N MET A 130 -15.98 -3.39 2.46
CA MET A 130 -16.88 -3.32 1.30
C MET A 130 -17.06 -4.67 0.57
N LEU A 131 -16.25 -5.69 0.92
CA LEU A 131 -16.43 -7.05 0.41
C LEU A 131 -17.59 -7.72 1.13
N PRO A 132 -18.59 -8.26 0.40
CA PRO A 132 -19.67 -9.01 1.03
C PRO A 132 -19.14 -10.15 1.90
N GLY A 133 -19.55 -10.19 3.17
CA GLY A 133 -19.15 -11.21 4.12
C GLY A 133 -17.78 -11.01 4.82
N PHE A 134 -16.92 -10.10 4.35
CA PHE A 134 -15.60 -9.91 4.94
C PHE A 134 -15.65 -9.41 6.38
N THR A 135 -16.56 -8.49 6.69
CA THR A 135 -16.75 -8.01 8.07
C THR A 135 -17.22 -9.14 9.00
N ALA A 136 -18.14 -9.99 8.54
CA ALA A 136 -18.59 -11.15 9.31
C ALA A 136 -17.48 -12.18 9.50
N PHE A 137 -16.69 -12.46 8.47
CA PHE A 137 -15.49 -13.28 8.54
C PHE A 137 -14.50 -12.74 9.59
N CYS A 138 -14.14 -11.46 9.52
CA CYS A 138 -13.24 -10.85 10.48
C CYS A 138 -13.81 -10.84 11.92
N ALA A 139 -15.12 -10.69 12.08
CA ALA A 139 -15.76 -10.74 13.41
C ALA A 139 -15.67 -12.14 14.06
N GLY A 140 -15.66 -13.19 13.27
CA GLY A 140 -15.48 -14.57 13.75
C GLY A 140 -14.04 -14.89 14.20
N LEU A 141 -13.03 -14.19 13.68
CA LEU A 141 -11.64 -14.48 14.01
C LEU A 141 -11.31 -14.11 15.46
N THR A 142 -10.48 -14.93 16.10
CA THR A 142 -9.92 -14.63 17.42
C THR A 142 -9.03 -13.38 17.35
N PRO A 143 -8.81 -12.64 18.49
CA PRO A 143 -7.93 -11.49 18.48
C PRO A 143 -6.54 -11.77 17.90
N ALA A 144 -5.93 -12.91 18.24
CA ALA A 144 -4.63 -13.32 17.73
C ALA A 144 -4.62 -13.53 16.21
N LEU A 145 -5.69 -14.09 15.65
CA LEU A 145 -5.82 -14.28 14.20
C LEU A 145 -6.08 -12.95 13.45
N ARG A 146 -6.76 -12.00 14.08
CA ARG A 146 -6.97 -10.66 13.51
C ARG A 146 -5.69 -9.83 13.39
N GLU A 147 -4.69 -10.13 14.23
CA GLU A 147 -3.38 -9.48 14.19
C GLU A 147 -2.46 -10.09 13.12
N GLN A 148 -2.84 -11.23 12.56
CA GLN A 148 -2.07 -11.85 11.49
C GLN A 148 -2.33 -11.15 10.15
N MET A 149 -1.27 -11.05 9.35
CA MET A 149 -1.36 -10.51 8.00
C MET A 149 -2.11 -11.50 7.09
N LEU A 150 -3.25 -11.07 6.56
CA LEU A 150 -3.91 -11.78 5.48
C LEU A 150 -3.29 -11.32 4.15
N GLY A 151 -2.36 -12.09 3.64
CA GLY A 151 -1.65 -11.71 2.42
C GLY A 151 -0.65 -12.77 1.99
N TRP A 152 0.16 -12.41 1.00
CA TRP A 152 1.22 -13.24 0.45
C TRP A 152 2.50 -12.41 0.32
N SER A 153 3.62 -13.01 0.67
CA SER A 153 4.95 -12.44 0.44
C SER A 153 5.65 -13.25 -0.63
N SER A 154 6.17 -12.57 -1.65
CA SER A 154 6.94 -13.20 -2.71
C SER A 154 8.16 -13.93 -2.14
N PRO A 155 8.35 -15.21 -2.44
CA PRO A 155 9.54 -15.95 -2.05
C PRO A 155 10.74 -15.68 -2.97
N TYR A 156 10.55 -14.86 -4.00
CA TYR A 156 11.54 -14.62 -5.04
C TYR A 156 12.50 -13.50 -4.67
N GLU A 157 13.71 -13.61 -5.18
CA GLU A 157 14.78 -12.63 -4.97
C GLU A 157 14.44 -11.28 -5.61
N PRO A 158 14.80 -10.16 -4.97
CA PRO A 158 14.73 -8.84 -5.60
C PRO A 158 15.58 -8.81 -6.89
N GLY A 159 14.97 -8.41 -8.01
CA GLY A 159 15.62 -8.38 -9.32
C GLY A 159 15.35 -9.59 -10.20
N GLN A 160 14.69 -10.63 -9.68
CA GLN A 160 14.16 -11.68 -10.52
C GLN A 160 13.07 -11.13 -11.45
N PRO A 161 13.11 -11.44 -12.76
CA PRO A 161 12.07 -11.00 -13.69
C PRO A 161 10.69 -11.46 -13.23
N TYR A 162 9.71 -10.57 -13.32
CA TYR A 162 8.32 -10.90 -13.00
C TYR A 162 7.80 -12.01 -13.92
N ASP A 163 7.10 -12.97 -13.33
CA ASP A 163 6.35 -14.02 -14.01
C ASP A 163 4.88 -13.97 -13.62
N ALA A 164 3.97 -14.12 -14.59
CA ALA A 164 2.53 -14.04 -14.36
C ALA A 164 2.01 -15.09 -13.36
N SER A 165 2.68 -16.24 -13.26
CA SER A 165 2.36 -17.30 -12.29
C SER A 165 2.46 -16.84 -10.83
N TRP A 166 3.20 -15.75 -10.56
CA TRP A 166 3.28 -15.21 -9.19
C TRP A 166 1.94 -14.70 -8.67
N MET A 167 1.11 -14.14 -9.55
CA MET A 167 -0.24 -13.71 -9.19
C MET A 167 -1.15 -14.90 -8.86
N GLU A 168 -1.03 -15.98 -9.62
CA GLU A 168 -1.78 -17.22 -9.36
C GLU A 168 -1.35 -17.84 -8.03
N GLN A 169 -0.05 -17.87 -7.75
CA GLN A 169 0.49 -18.36 -6.47
C GLN A 169 0.02 -17.50 -5.29
N ALA A 170 0.05 -16.17 -5.44
CA ALA A 170 -0.44 -15.25 -4.43
C ALA A 170 -1.92 -15.48 -4.13
N ALA A 171 -2.76 -15.58 -5.18
CA ALA A 171 -4.18 -15.83 -5.05
C ALA A 171 -4.46 -17.17 -4.37
N ALA A 172 -3.76 -18.23 -4.78
CA ALA A 172 -3.91 -19.57 -4.19
C ALA A 172 -3.49 -19.58 -2.71
N ALA A 173 -2.39 -18.91 -2.36
CA ALA A 173 -1.92 -18.82 -0.97
C ALA A 173 -2.89 -18.05 -0.09
N ILE A 174 -3.41 -16.91 -0.54
CA ILE A 174 -4.40 -16.12 0.19
C ILE A 174 -5.69 -16.92 0.37
N TYR A 175 -6.18 -17.57 -0.68
CA TYR A 175 -7.37 -18.40 -0.62
C TYR A 175 -7.20 -19.58 0.37
N SER A 176 -6.05 -20.27 0.32
CA SER A 176 -5.74 -21.36 1.25
C SER A 176 -5.72 -20.87 2.70
N THR A 177 -5.13 -19.71 2.97
CA THR A 177 -5.12 -19.10 4.30
C THR A 177 -6.54 -18.77 4.77
N GLN A 178 -7.38 -18.21 3.91
CA GLN A 178 -8.77 -17.90 4.25
C GLN A 178 -9.57 -19.17 4.57
N CYS A 179 -9.40 -20.25 3.77
CA CYS A 179 -10.05 -21.51 4.03
C CYS A 179 -9.60 -22.14 5.36
N ALA A 180 -8.30 -22.11 5.67
CA ALA A 180 -7.78 -22.59 6.95
C ALA A 180 -8.37 -21.81 8.13
N LEU A 181 -8.40 -20.49 8.05
CA LEU A 181 -9.00 -19.64 9.08
C LEU A 181 -10.51 -19.88 9.27
N GLN A 182 -11.24 -20.27 8.22
CA GLN A 182 -12.65 -20.63 8.33
C GLN A 182 -12.89 -21.96 9.03
N LEU A 183 -11.94 -22.88 8.96
CA LEU A 183 -12.04 -24.19 9.63
C LEU A 183 -11.77 -24.09 11.13
N ASP A 184 -11.10 -23.02 11.57
CA ASP A 184 -10.81 -22.76 12.98
C ASP A 184 -11.91 -21.93 13.68
N LEU A 185 -12.98 -21.56 12.96
CA LEU A 185 -14.16 -20.84 13.45
C LEU A 185 -15.27 -21.79 13.86
#